data_7a9fee18e2422976053aa0102bc674ca
#
_entry.id   7a9fee18e2422976053aa0102bc674ca
#
_cell.length_a   1.000
_cell.length_b   1.000
_cell.length_c   1.000
_cell.angle_alpha   90.00
_cell.angle_beta   90.00
_cell.angle_gamma   90.00
#
_symmetry.space_group_name_H-M   'P 1'
#
loop_
_entity.id
_entity.type
_entity.pdbx_description
1 polymer ?
#
loop_
_entity_poly.entity_id
_entity_poly.type
_entity_poly.pdbx_seq_one_letter_code
_entity_poly.pdbx_strand_id
1 'polypeptide(L)'
;IFLTLIYSKSLFSKEINLQFEIDWKSVHLADIEWDIYMDKESYSIDFIIQSYGMTDKIFKYKSVTSVKGIIVNNQLHPLTYKSKTKSSKQDVYANLNFNSDGQILDFDISKEINDEQLIMQNQFINQYQFFTDPISQLVQYFLYQTDSDRMIIDGLNVYSLKYEHLSDEIFEENNPTIHSGISNTLNIVFPFFQGLHKLNKKNNLQEIKMNYIELDNIKIPIQYDIKSKKFSAKLYLKSYEINN
;
A
#
# COMPACT_ATOMS: atom_id res chain seq x y z
N ILE A 1 -41.31 13.24 34.05
CA ILE A 1 -40.68 13.71 32.81
C ILE A 1 -39.31 13.02 32.73
N PHE A 2 -39.22 11.93 31.95
CA PHE A 2 -37.95 11.26 31.66
C PHE A 2 -37.32 11.98 30.47
N LEU A 3 -36.22 12.70 30.72
CA LEU A 3 -35.34 13.18 29.66
C LEU A 3 -34.46 12.01 29.18
N THR A 4 -34.84 11.42 28.06
CA THR A 4 -33.95 10.54 27.30
C THR A 4 -32.89 11.39 26.65
N LEU A 5 -31.69 11.44 27.23
CA LEU A 5 -30.48 11.93 26.57
C LEU A 5 -30.16 10.99 25.39
N ILE A 6 -30.57 11.40 24.21
CA ILE A 6 -30.09 10.80 22.97
C ILE A 6 -28.62 11.23 22.83
N TYR A 7 -27.70 10.39 23.28
CA TYR A 7 -26.31 10.48 22.87
C TYR A 7 -26.26 10.21 21.36
N SER A 8 -26.26 11.26 20.56
CA SER A 8 -25.78 11.14 19.18
C SER A 8 -24.30 10.77 19.27
N LYS A 9 -23.97 9.48 19.13
CA LYS A 9 -22.61 9.09 18.77
C LYS A 9 -22.30 9.82 17.47
N SER A 10 -21.47 10.85 17.53
CA SER A 10 -20.84 11.40 16.33
C SER A 10 -20.19 10.20 15.65
N LEU A 11 -20.75 9.77 14.53
CA LEU A 11 -20.13 8.78 13.68
C LEU A 11 -18.89 9.46 13.10
N PHE A 12 -17.75 9.24 13.73
CA PHE A 12 -16.49 9.61 13.13
C PHE A 12 -16.21 8.56 12.08
N SER A 13 -16.51 8.87 10.85
CA SER A 13 -16.08 8.09 9.69
C SER A 13 -15.27 8.98 8.78
N LYS A 14 -14.22 8.45 8.22
CA LYS A 14 -13.41 9.14 7.22
C LYS A 14 -13.32 8.26 5.98
N GLU A 15 -13.55 8.85 4.83
CA GLU A 15 -13.42 8.22 3.54
C GLU A 15 -12.38 8.99 2.72
N ILE A 16 -11.39 8.28 2.17
CA ILE A 16 -10.33 8.86 1.35
C ILE A 16 -10.26 8.07 0.05
N ASN A 17 -10.49 8.75 -1.06
CA ASN A 17 -10.39 8.17 -2.40
C ASN A 17 -9.22 8.82 -3.12
N LEU A 18 -8.29 8.01 -3.65
CA LEU A 18 -7.14 8.48 -4.40
C LEU A 18 -7.08 7.77 -5.75
N GLN A 19 -6.83 8.52 -6.81
CA GLN A 19 -6.64 7.97 -8.15
C GLN A 19 -5.28 8.38 -8.70
N PHE A 20 -4.53 7.42 -9.24
CA PHE A 20 -3.22 7.64 -9.83
C PHE A 20 -3.13 7.07 -11.24
N GLU A 21 -2.24 7.65 -12.03
CA GLU A 21 -1.75 7.07 -13.29
C GLU A 21 -0.32 6.57 -13.12
N ILE A 22 -0.03 5.44 -13.77
CA ILE A 22 1.33 4.90 -13.89
C ILE A 22 1.85 5.22 -15.28
N ASP A 23 2.93 5.96 -15.36
CA ASP A 23 3.61 6.32 -16.59
C ASP A 23 5.00 5.69 -16.69
N TRP A 24 5.33 5.26 -17.90
CA TRP A 24 6.67 4.86 -18.29
C TRP A 24 7.08 5.58 -19.57
N LYS A 25 8.11 6.41 -19.49
CA LYS A 25 8.57 7.24 -20.62
C LYS A 25 7.42 8.03 -21.29
N SER A 26 6.58 8.66 -20.48
CA SER A 26 5.39 9.39 -20.91
C SER A 26 4.33 8.57 -21.64
N VAL A 27 4.34 7.26 -21.46
CA VAL A 27 3.27 6.37 -21.92
C VAL A 27 2.46 5.92 -20.72
N HIS A 28 1.17 6.22 -20.72
CA HIS A 28 0.24 5.76 -19.69
C HIS A 28 0.07 4.24 -19.77
N LEU A 29 0.45 3.55 -18.69
CA LEU A 29 0.46 2.10 -18.62
C LEU A 29 -0.73 1.53 -17.87
N ALA A 30 -1.11 2.15 -16.75
CA ALA A 30 -2.14 1.65 -15.85
C ALA A 30 -2.72 2.76 -14.97
N ASP A 31 -3.91 2.51 -14.43
CA ASP A 31 -4.56 3.30 -13.40
C ASP A 31 -4.49 2.59 -12.06
N ILE A 32 -4.47 3.39 -10.99
CA ILE A 32 -4.54 2.92 -9.61
C ILE A 32 -5.71 3.64 -8.92
N GLU A 33 -6.50 2.89 -8.19
CA GLU A 33 -7.59 3.40 -7.35
C GLU A 33 -7.37 2.92 -5.92
N TRP A 34 -7.51 3.83 -4.96
CA TRP A 34 -7.48 3.56 -3.53
C TRP A 34 -8.75 4.08 -2.91
N ASP A 35 -9.48 3.20 -2.24
CA ASP A 35 -10.65 3.54 -1.44
C ASP A 35 -10.37 3.15 0.01
N ILE A 36 -10.25 4.14 0.88
CA ILE A 36 -9.92 3.96 2.29
C ILE A 36 -11.11 4.44 3.11
N TYR A 37 -11.73 3.53 3.84
CA TYR A 37 -12.78 3.83 4.80
C TYR A 37 -12.28 3.56 6.21
N MET A 38 -12.55 4.48 7.13
CA MET A 38 -12.18 4.37 8.53
C MET A 38 -13.29 4.85 9.44
N ASP A 39 -13.47 4.16 10.55
CA ASP A 39 -14.22 4.64 11.71
C ASP A 39 -13.29 4.71 12.94
N LYS A 40 -13.86 4.80 14.15
CA LYS A 40 -13.07 4.89 15.38
C LYS A 40 -12.26 3.64 15.70
N GLU A 41 -12.73 2.48 15.28
CA GLU A 41 -12.24 1.17 15.74
C GLU A 41 -11.85 0.26 14.60
N SER A 42 -12.28 0.58 13.37
CA SER A 42 -12.05 -0.29 12.21
C SER A 42 -11.68 0.48 10.95
N TYR A 43 -11.11 -0.23 10.00
CA TYR A 43 -10.83 0.29 8.67
C TYR A 43 -11.03 -0.78 7.60
N SER A 44 -11.28 -0.31 6.39
CA SER A 44 -11.20 -1.13 5.18
C SER A 44 -10.50 -0.35 4.08
N ILE A 45 -9.73 -1.05 3.26
CA ILE A 45 -9.00 -0.47 2.14
C ILE A 45 -9.20 -1.37 0.94
N ASP A 46 -9.66 -0.80 -0.16
CA ASP A 46 -9.65 -1.42 -1.47
C ASP A 46 -8.61 -0.72 -2.35
N PHE A 47 -7.75 -1.50 -2.99
CA PHE A 47 -6.65 -1.04 -3.83
C PHE A 47 -6.67 -1.79 -5.15
N ILE A 48 -6.82 -1.06 -6.24
CA ILE A 48 -6.96 -1.63 -7.59
C ILE A 48 -5.86 -1.06 -8.48
N ILE A 49 -5.17 -1.92 -9.21
CA ILE A 49 -4.30 -1.55 -10.33
C ILE A 49 -4.85 -2.21 -11.58
N GLN A 50 -5.06 -1.44 -12.63
CA GLN A 50 -5.55 -1.96 -13.90
C GLN A 50 -4.77 -1.37 -15.06
N SER A 51 -4.28 -2.23 -15.97
CA SER A 51 -3.62 -1.79 -17.21
C SER A 51 -4.56 -0.96 -18.08
N TYR A 52 -4.00 0.00 -18.82
CA TYR A 52 -4.74 0.95 -19.64
C TYR A 52 -4.35 0.87 -21.12
N GLY A 53 -5.29 1.18 -22.01
CA GLY A 53 -5.07 1.40 -23.42
C GLY A 53 -4.40 0.23 -24.17
N MET A 54 -3.26 0.51 -24.82
CA MET A 54 -2.48 -0.51 -25.55
C MET A 54 -1.85 -1.54 -24.61
N THR A 55 -1.46 -1.12 -23.39
CA THR A 55 -0.89 -2.00 -22.37
C THR A 55 -1.91 -3.05 -21.95
N ASP A 56 -3.18 -2.66 -21.80
CA ASP A 56 -4.25 -3.60 -21.47
C ASP A 56 -4.49 -4.64 -22.58
N LYS A 57 -4.38 -4.24 -23.86
CA LYS A 57 -4.53 -5.20 -24.98
C LYS A 57 -3.46 -6.30 -24.98
N ILE A 58 -2.26 -5.98 -24.46
CA ILE A 58 -1.11 -6.91 -24.46
C ILE A 58 -1.05 -7.72 -23.17
N PHE A 59 -1.18 -7.06 -22.02
CA PHE A 59 -0.92 -7.69 -20.71
C PHE A 59 -2.19 -8.06 -19.96
N LYS A 60 -3.31 -7.37 -20.19
CA LYS A 60 -4.59 -7.57 -19.48
C LYS A 60 -4.40 -7.66 -17.97
N TYR A 61 -3.57 -6.75 -17.44
CA TYR A 61 -3.19 -6.79 -16.02
C TYR A 61 -4.26 -6.12 -15.16
N LYS A 62 -4.75 -6.85 -14.17
CA LYS A 62 -5.59 -6.31 -13.10
C LYS A 62 -5.19 -6.93 -11.78
N SER A 63 -4.90 -6.08 -10.79
CA SER A 63 -4.67 -6.49 -9.41
C SER A 63 -5.71 -5.82 -8.51
N VAL A 64 -6.35 -6.60 -7.67
CA VAL A 64 -7.32 -6.13 -6.68
C VAL A 64 -6.85 -6.60 -5.32
N THR A 65 -6.66 -5.68 -4.41
CA THR A 65 -6.29 -5.98 -3.02
C THR A 65 -7.33 -5.36 -2.10
N SER A 66 -7.82 -6.14 -1.13
CA SER A 66 -8.78 -5.70 -0.12
C SER A 66 -8.25 -6.05 1.25
N VAL A 67 -8.26 -5.06 2.15
CA VAL A 67 -7.81 -5.18 3.53
C VAL A 67 -8.93 -4.75 4.46
N LYS A 68 -9.08 -5.48 5.57
CA LYS A 68 -9.96 -5.09 6.67
C LYS A 68 -9.21 -5.28 7.98
N GLY A 69 -9.38 -4.35 8.91
CA GLY A 69 -8.68 -4.40 10.17
C GLY A 69 -9.29 -3.51 11.25
N ILE A 70 -8.60 -3.42 12.36
CA ILE A 70 -8.95 -2.59 13.50
C ILE A 70 -7.92 -1.50 13.73
N ILE A 71 -8.35 -0.44 14.40
CA ILE A 71 -7.50 0.70 14.78
C ILE A 71 -7.31 0.65 16.29
N VAL A 72 -6.07 0.49 16.74
CA VAL A 72 -5.70 0.47 18.15
C VAL A 72 -4.58 1.46 18.39
N ASN A 73 -4.81 2.48 19.22
CA ASN A 73 -3.81 3.51 19.54
C ASN A 73 -3.19 4.18 18.30
N ASN A 74 -3.99 4.53 17.31
CA ASN A 74 -3.56 5.08 16.01
C ASN A 74 -2.65 4.14 15.20
N GLN A 75 -2.76 2.85 15.43
CA GLN A 75 -2.10 1.82 14.63
C GLN A 75 -3.12 0.97 13.90
N LEU A 76 -2.88 0.73 12.61
CA LEU A 76 -3.67 -0.15 11.78
C LEU A 76 -3.22 -1.60 12.01
N HIS A 77 -4.15 -2.43 12.47
CA HIS A 77 -3.96 -3.85 12.69
C HIS A 77 -4.80 -4.62 11.67
N PRO A 78 -4.21 -5.16 10.59
CA PRO A 78 -4.96 -5.94 9.63
C PRO A 78 -5.50 -7.22 10.30
N LEU A 79 -6.74 -7.56 9.97
CA LEU A 79 -7.35 -8.84 10.30
C LEU A 79 -7.44 -9.75 9.07
N THR A 80 -7.63 -9.13 7.90
CA THR A 80 -7.65 -9.86 6.62
C THR A 80 -6.94 -9.05 5.54
N TYR A 81 -6.13 -9.73 4.74
CA TYR A 81 -5.53 -9.22 3.50
C TYR A 81 -5.86 -10.20 2.39
N LYS A 82 -6.46 -9.72 1.31
CA LYS A 82 -6.79 -10.51 0.14
C LYS A 82 -6.30 -9.78 -1.10
N SER A 83 -5.43 -10.42 -1.85
CA SER A 83 -4.91 -9.87 -3.11
C SER A 83 -5.12 -10.88 -4.22
N LYS A 84 -5.62 -10.40 -5.36
CA LYS A 84 -5.77 -11.21 -6.57
C LYS A 84 -5.24 -10.42 -7.77
N THR A 85 -4.26 -10.99 -8.44
CA THR A 85 -3.66 -10.42 -9.65
C THR A 85 -3.93 -11.36 -10.83
N LYS A 86 -4.52 -10.82 -11.87
CA LYS A 86 -4.79 -11.50 -13.12
C LYS A 86 -4.09 -10.79 -14.28
N SER A 87 -3.42 -11.54 -15.13
CA SER A 87 -2.80 -11.05 -16.36
C SER A 87 -2.85 -12.08 -17.46
N SER A 88 -2.41 -11.71 -18.67
CA SER A 88 -2.27 -12.67 -19.79
C SER A 88 -1.30 -13.83 -19.49
N LYS A 89 -0.44 -13.71 -18.47
CA LYS A 89 0.61 -14.69 -18.14
C LYS A 89 0.36 -15.45 -16.86
N GLN A 90 -0.41 -14.91 -15.93
CA GLN A 90 -0.59 -15.49 -14.59
C GLN A 90 -1.90 -15.07 -13.97
N ASP A 91 -2.45 -15.94 -13.13
CA ASP A 91 -3.55 -15.67 -12.21
C ASP A 91 -3.03 -16.09 -10.82
N VAL A 92 -2.77 -15.13 -9.96
CA VAL A 92 -2.20 -15.36 -8.62
C VAL A 92 -3.04 -14.68 -7.56
N TYR A 93 -3.15 -15.32 -6.40
CA TYR A 93 -3.82 -14.73 -5.25
C TYR A 93 -3.03 -14.99 -3.97
N ALA A 94 -3.26 -14.16 -2.97
CA ALA A 94 -2.81 -14.33 -1.61
C ALA A 94 -3.94 -13.92 -0.65
N ASN A 95 -4.27 -14.80 0.29
CA ASN A 95 -5.21 -14.53 1.36
C ASN A 95 -4.48 -14.75 2.69
N LEU A 96 -4.48 -13.74 3.54
CA LEU A 96 -3.85 -13.78 4.86
C LEU A 96 -4.90 -13.41 5.91
N ASN A 97 -4.95 -14.16 6.99
CA ASN A 97 -5.75 -13.86 8.17
C ASN A 97 -4.82 -13.63 9.36
N PHE A 98 -5.09 -12.58 10.12
CA PHE A 98 -4.30 -12.18 11.28
C PHE A 98 -5.19 -12.13 12.51
N ASN A 99 -4.61 -12.30 13.70
CA ASN A 99 -5.28 -11.92 14.94
C ASN A 99 -5.07 -10.42 15.22
N SER A 100 -5.71 -9.90 16.27
CA SER A 100 -5.60 -8.49 16.68
C SER A 100 -4.17 -8.03 16.99
N ASP A 101 -3.28 -8.94 17.34
CA ASP A 101 -1.88 -8.63 17.65
C ASP A 101 -0.99 -8.61 16.40
N GLY A 102 -1.50 -9.06 15.25
CA GLY A 102 -0.78 -9.14 13.99
C GLY A 102 -0.06 -10.48 13.77
N GLN A 103 -0.40 -11.52 14.53
CA GLN A 103 0.09 -12.87 14.26
C GLN A 103 -0.72 -13.48 13.11
N ILE A 104 -0.06 -14.21 12.24
CA ILE A 104 -0.71 -14.90 11.13
C ILE A 104 -1.43 -16.14 11.68
N LEU A 105 -2.74 -16.18 11.46
CA LEU A 105 -3.59 -17.32 11.82
C LEU A 105 -3.63 -18.36 10.71
N ASP A 106 -3.71 -17.87 9.48
CA ASP A 106 -3.86 -18.70 8.29
C ASP A 106 -3.41 -17.92 7.04
N PHE A 107 -2.89 -18.63 6.05
CA PHE A 107 -2.58 -18.07 4.76
C PHE A 107 -2.85 -19.07 3.64
N ASP A 108 -3.36 -18.56 2.51
CA ASP A 108 -3.62 -19.34 1.30
C ASP A 108 -3.11 -18.55 0.09
N ILE A 109 -2.26 -19.16 -0.71
CA ILE A 109 -1.65 -18.54 -1.88
C ILE A 109 -1.72 -19.47 -3.08
N SER A 110 -1.99 -18.92 -4.27
CA SER A 110 -2.19 -19.69 -5.51
C SER A 110 -0.90 -20.25 -6.11
N LYS A 111 0.25 -19.81 -5.63
CA LYS A 111 1.54 -20.25 -6.19
C LYS A 111 1.96 -21.55 -5.50
N GLU A 112 2.30 -22.55 -6.32
CA GLU A 112 3.00 -23.73 -5.80
C GLU A 112 4.32 -23.31 -5.18
N ILE A 113 4.44 -23.55 -3.89
CA ILE A 113 5.63 -23.30 -3.09
C ILE A 113 6.35 -24.64 -2.98
N ASN A 114 7.65 -24.67 -3.33
CA ASN A 114 8.43 -25.87 -3.08
C ASN A 114 8.77 -26.00 -1.57
N ASP A 115 9.18 -27.20 -1.15
CA ASP A 115 9.43 -27.50 0.26
C ASP A 115 10.44 -26.55 0.91
N GLU A 116 11.51 -26.16 0.20
CA GLU A 116 12.51 -25.22 0.71
C GLU A 116 11.90 -23.82 0.97
N GLN A 117 11.07 -23.37 0.06
CA GLN A 117 10.37 -22.09 0.19
C GLN A 117 9.36 -22.11 1.35
N LEU A 118 8.66 -23.21 1.54
CA LEU A 118 7.71 -23.40 2.65
C LEU A 118 8.45 -23.41 4.00
N ILE A 119 9.60 -24.11 4.06
CA ILE A 119 10.45 -24.13 5.26
C ILE A 119 10.93 -22.72 5.60
N MET A 120 11.43 -21.97 4.61
CA MET A 120 11.88 -20.59 4.81
C MET A 120 10.75 -19.69 5.29
N GLN A 121 9.56 -19.78 4.68
CA GLN A 121 8.42 -18.97 5.06
C GLN A 121 7.98 -19.25 6.50
N ASN A 122 7.90 -20.53 6.88
CA ASN A 122 7.59 -20.93 8.25
C ASN A 122 8.66 -20.45 9.26
N GLN A 123 9.93 -20.47 8.89
CA GLN A 123 11.01 -19.94 9.74
C GLN A 123 10.83 -18.44 10.00
N PHE A 124 10.44 -17.65 8.99
CA PHE A 124 10.17 -16.23 9.17
C PHE A 124 8.93 -15.94 10.00
N ILE A 125 7.83 -16.65 9.73
CA ILE A 125 6.62 -16.53 10.52
C ILE A 125 6.91 -16.83 12.00
N ASN A 126 7.76 -17.80 12.29
CA ASN A 126 8.15 -18.14 13.65
C ASN A 126 9.18 -17.17 14.26
N GLN A 127 10.02 -16.53 13.45
CA GLN A 127 11.03 -15.59 13.92
C GLN A 127 10.44 -14.23 14.25
N TYR A 128 9.46 -13.76 13.48
CA TYR A 128 8.81 -12.47 13.65
C TYR A 128 7.39 -12.71 14.16
N GLN A 129 7.08 -12.16 15.33
CA GLN A 129 5.79 -12.40 15.98
C GLN A 129 4.66 -11.54 15.43
N PHE A 130 4.98 -10.36 14.86
CA PHE A 130 3.99 -9.37 14.47
C PHE A 130 4.19 -8.94 13.01
N PHE A 131 3.10 -9.05 12.27
CA PHE A 131 3.08 -8.71 10.85
C PHE A 131 2.01 -7.66 10.55
N THR A 132 2.22 -6.97 9.44
CA THR A 132 1.22 -6.14 8.77
C THR A 132 1.23 -6.46 7.28
N ASP A 133 0.22 -6.02 6.56
CA ASP A 133 0.17 -6.11 5.10
C ASP A 133 0.75 -4.84 4.43
N PRO A 134 1.12 -4.91 3.14
CA PRO A 134 1.71 -3.77 2.42
C PRO A 134 0.85 -2.52 2.40
N ILE A 135 -0.45 -2.69 2.24
CA ILE A 135 -1.40 -1.59 2.05
C ILE A 135 -1.65 -0.89 3.38
N SER A 136 -1.90 -1.66 4.45
CA SER A 136 -2.03 -1.10 5.80
C SER A 136 -0.78 -0.35 6.23
N GLN A 137 0.41 -0.85 5.89
CA GLN A 137 1.67 -0.18 6.22
C GLN A 137 1.82 1.18 5.53
N LEU A 138 1.47 1.28 4.26
CA LEU A 138 1.50 2.55 3.52
C LEU A 138 0.47 3.54 4.08
N VAL A 139 -0.77 3.10 4.28
CA VAL A 139 -1.85 3.93 4.83
C VAL A 139 -1.54 4.36 6.26
N GLN A 140 -0.94 3.50 7.09
CA GLN A 140 -0.46 3.84 8.42
C GLN A 140 0.46 5.06 8.40
N TYR A 141 1.43 5.07 7.50
CA TYR A 141 2.36 6.19 7.35
C TYR A 141 1.66 7.47 6.88
N PHE A 142 0.71 7.38 5.95
CA PHE A 142 -0.03 8.54 5.45
C PHE A 142 -0.89 9.20 6.51
N LEU A 143 -1.53 8.40 7.36
CA LEU A 143 -2.51 8.89 8.32
C LEU A 143 -1.91 9.28 9.66
N TYR A 144 -0.96 8.48 10.15
CA TYR A 144 -0.46 8.62 11.53
C TYR A 144 1.01 8.99 11.60
N GLN A 145 1.71 9.07 10.46
CA GLN A 145 3.12 9.46 10.36
C GLN A 145 4.06 8.61 11.22
N THR A 146 3.67 7.38 11.49
CA THR A 146 4.44 6.45 12.31
C THR A 146 4.95 5.29 11.48
N ASP A 147 6.25 4.99 11.62
CA ASP A 147 6.79 3.73 11.15
C ASP A 147 6.27 2.60 12.04
N SER A 148 5.94 1.49 11.43
CA SER A 148 5.61 0.29 12.18
C SER A 148 6.88 -0.56 12.33
N ASP A 149 7.16 -1.03 13.53
CA ASP A 149 8.23 -2.02 13.78
C ASP A 149 7.85 -3.43 13.29
N ARG A 150 6.70 -3.56 12.63
CA ARG A 150 6.19 -4.84 12.15
C ARG A 150 6.83 -5.21 10.82
N MET A 151 7.00 -6.50 10.65
CA MET A 151 7.36 -7.05 9.35
C MET A 151 6.14 -7.03 8.43
N ILE A 152 6.37 -6.72 7.16
CA ILE A 152 5.34 -6.70 6.14
C ILE A 152 5.34 -8.05 5.44
N ILE A 153 4.13 -8.62 5.25
CA ILE A 153 3.95 -9.86 4.51
C ILE A 153 2.87 -9.68 3.43
N ASP A 154 3.18 -10.08 2.21
CA ASP A 154 2.26 -10.05 1.05
C ASP A 154 1.81 -11.44 0.59
N GLY A 155 2.11 -12.48 1.38
CA GLY A 155 1.89 -13.88 1.07
C GLY A 155 3.10 -14.55 0.39
N LEU A 156 3.91 -13.81 -0.36
CA LEU A 156 5.08 -14.33 -1.09
C LEU A 156 6.40 -13.83 -0.52
N ASN A 157 6.40 -12.64 0.05
CA ASN A 157 7.58 -11.96 0.56
C ASN A 157 7.36 -11.47 1.98
N VAL A 158 8.45 -11.40 2.73
CA VAL A 158 8.52 -10.75 4.05
C VAL A 158 9.59 -9.67 3.96
N TYR A 159 9.24 -8.45 4.36
CA TYR A 159 10.15 -7.30 4.26
C TYR A 159 9.81 -6.23 5.30
N SER A 160 10.68 -5.24 5.43
CA SER A 160 10.42 -4.03 6.20
C SER A 160 10.56 -2.80 5.33
N LEU A 161 9.80 -1.75 5.65
CA LEU A 161 9.90 -0.43 5.04
C LEU A 161 10.42 0.57 6.06
N LYS A 162 11.18 1.54 5.58
CA LYS A 162 11.60 2.72 6.32
C LYS A 162 11.39 3.94 5.44
N TYR A 163 10.89 5.01 6.03
CA TYR A 163 10.66 6.28 5.35
C TYR A 163 11.73 7.28 5.79
N GLU A 164 12.56 7.72 4.85
CA GLU A 164 13.65 8.67 5.11
C GLU A 164 13.30 10.03 4.52
N HIS A 165 13.11 11.02 5.39
CA HIS A 165 12.85 12.38 4.93
C HIS A 165 14.05 12.91 4.17
N LEU A 166 13.78 13.43 2.99
CA LEU A 166 14.69 14.26 2.21
C LEU A 166 14.35 15.74 2.45
N SER A 167 15.16 16.65 1.92
CA SER A 167 14.83 18.08 1.97
C SER A 167 13.53 18.37 1.22
N ASP A 168 12.84 19.44 1.66
CA ASP A 168 11.69 19.97 0.91
C ASP A 168 12.14 20.31 -0.51
N GLU A 169 11.42 19.83 -1.50
CA GLU A 169 11.67 20.12 -2.90
C GLU A 169 10.55 21.00 -3.44
N ILE A 170 10.90 21.95 -4.33
CA ILE A 170 9.89 22.66 -5.10
C ILE A 170 9.40 21.67 -6.15
N PHE A 171 8.15 21.27 -6.03
CA PHE A 171 7.50 20.42 -6.99
C PHE A 171 6.89 21.28 -8.09
N GLU A 172 7.51 21.25 -9.27
CA GLU A 172 6.95 21.80 -10.49
C GLU A 172 6.30 20.67 -11.27
N GLU A 173 5.00 20.56 -11.18
CA GLU A 173 4.27 19.56 -11.92
C GLU A 173 3.96 20.04 -13.33
N ASN A 174 4.14 19.16 -14.31
CA ASN A 174 3.69 19.38 -15.69
C ASN A 174 2.16 19.35 -15.81
N ASN A 175 1.44 18.98 -14.75
CA ASN A 175 -0.02 18.99 -14.69
C ASN A 175 -0.49 19.76 -13.43
N PRO A 176 -0.68 21.08 -13.54
CA PRO A 176 -0.97 21.96 -12.40
C PRO A 176 -2.36 21.79 -11.79
N THR A 177 -3.14 20.81 -12.23
CA THR A 177 -4.53 20.63 -11.78
C THR A 177 -4.67 20.13 -10.34
N ILE A 178 -3.63 19.53 -9.77
CA ILE A 178 -3.71 18.93 -8.43
C ILE A 178 -2.87 19.67 -7.41
N HIS A 179 -1.60 19.93 -7.71
CA HIS A 179 -0.73 20.69 -6.82
C HIS A 179 0.44 21.33 -7.58
N SER A 180 0.66 22.61 -7.33
CA SER A 180 1.90 23.32 -7.69
C SER A 180 2.42 24.02 -6.45
N GLY A 181 3.68 23.82 -6.09
CA GLY A 181 4.29 24.47 -4.95
C GLY A 181 5.29 23.59 -4.20
N ILE A 182 5.44 23.85 -2.90
CA ILE A 182 6.34 23.10 -2.06
C ILE A 182 5.69 21.77 -1.71
N SER A 183 6.38 20.68 -1.99
CA SER A 183 6.03 19.32 -1.51
C SER A 183 7.13 18.79 -0.63
N ASN A 184 6.75 17.94 0.29
CA ASN A 184 7.70 17.17 1.09
C ASN A 184 8.12 15.93 0.29
N THR A 185 9.40 15.60 0.36
CA THR A 185 9.95 14.42 -0.33
C THR A 185 10.50 13.43 0.68
N LEU A 186 10.23 12.18 0.45
CA LEU A 186 10.84 11.09 1.20
C LEU A 186 11.29 9.94 0.30
N ASN A 187 12.26 9.21 0.81
CA ASN A 187 12.76 7.98 0.20
C ASN A 187 12.19 6.78 0.97
N ILE A 188 11.64 5.82 0.23
CA ILE A 188 11.14 4.56 0.78
C ILE A 188 12.23 3.51 0.56
N VAL A 189 12.78 3.01 1.64
CA VAL A 189 13.85 2.00 1.62
C VAL A 189 13.37 0.68 2.20
N PHE A 190 14.02 -0.41 1.77
CA PHE A 190 13.75 -1.77 2.22
C PHE A 190 14.96 -2.28 3.01
N PRO A 191 15.05 -2.01 4.33
CA PRO A 191 16.16 -2.47 5.15
C PRO A 191 16.30 -3.99 5.17
N PHE A 192 15.18 -4.68 5.09
CA PHE A 192 15.11 -6.13 4.99
C PHE A 192 14.15 -6.53 3.87
N PHE A 193 14.54 -7.52 3.09
CA PHE A 193 13.68 -8.14 2.09
C PHE A 193 14.06 -9.60 1.91
N GLN A 194 13.08 -10.49 2.08
CA GLN A 194 13.24 -11.90 1.82
C GLN A 194 11.93 -12.48 1.28
N GLY A 195 12.00 -13.37 0.32
CA GLY A 195 10.80 -13.98 -0.22
C GLY A 195 11.03 -14.95 -1.35
N LEU A 196 9.91 -15.52 -1.81
CA LEU A 196 9.84 -16.47 -2.92
C LEU A 196 10.24 -15.85 -4.26
N HIS A 197 9.97 -14.58 -4.41
CA HIS A 197 10.60 -13.76 -5.42
C HIS A 197 11.87 -13.19 -4.82
N LYS A 198 12.98 -13.90 -4.98
CA LYS A 198 14.27 -13.20 -4.90
C LYS A 198 14.07 -11.99 -5.79
N LEU A 199 14.04 -10.78 -5.21
CA LEU A 199 14.24 -9.59 -6.01
C LEU A 199 15.49 -9.91 -6.79
N ASN A 200 15.30 -10.34 -8.03
CA ASN A 200 16.37 -10.89 -8.83
C ASN A 200 17.47 -9.84 -8.75
N LYS A 201 18.68 -10.22 -8.35
CA LYS A 201 19.83 -9.29 -8.28
C LYS A 201 19.97 -8.43 -9.54
N LYS A 202 19.36 -8.86 -10.65
CA LYS A 202 19.26 -8.15 -11.92
C LYS A 202 18.18 -7.04 -11.98
N ASN A 203 17.15 -7.09 -11.14
CA ASN A 203 16.02 -6.14 -11.14
C ASN A 203 15.94 -5.38 -9.81
N ASN A 204 17.04 -5.19 -9.11
CA ASN A 204 17.03 -4.52 -7.82
C ASN A 204 16.36 -3.15 -7.98
N LEU A 205 15.26 -2.99 -7.28
CA LEU A 205 14.68 -1.69 -6.99
C LEU A 205 15.79 -0.84 -6.36
N GLN A 206 16.10 0.30 -6.98
CA GLN A 206 17.19 1.14 -6.55
C GLN A 206 16.70 2.26 -5.65
N GLU A 207 15.54 2.80 -5.98
CA GLU A 207 15.00 3.98 -5.32
C GLU A 207 13.48 4.02 -5.49
N ILE A 208 12.77 4.37 -4.44
CA ILE A 208 11.39 4.85 -4.49
C ILE A 208 11.37 6.19 -3.77
N LYS A 209 11.20 7.26 -4.52
CA LYS A 209 10.91 8.58 -3.94
C LYS A 209 9.42 8.81 -3.97
N MET A 210 8.91 9.45 -2.92
CA MET A 210 7.53 9.88 -2.82
C MET A 210 7.48 11.36 -2.50
N ASN A 211 6.77 12.12 -3.32
CA ASN A 211 6.40 13.49 -3.02
C ASN A 211 4.99 13.52 -2.45
N TYR A 212 4.77 14.27 -1.39
CA TYR A 212 3.46 14.38 -0.75
C TYR A 212 3.17 15.80 -0.27
N ILE A 213 1.90 16.10 -0.10
CA ILE A 213 1.39 17.30 0.56
C ILE A 213 0.73 16.89 1.86
N GLU A 214 0.62 17.83 2.80
CA GLU A 214 -0.11 17.62 4.05
C GLU A 214 -1.43 18.39 4.01
N LEU A 215 -2.55 17.67 4.18
CA LEU A 215 -3.89 18.21 4.30
C LEU A 215 -4.55 17.62 5.54
N ASP A 216 -5.01 18.45 6.44
CA ASP A 216 -5.69 18.03 7.69
C ASP A 216 -4.91 16.93 8.47
N ASN A 217 -3.59 17.09 8.56
CA ASN A 217 -2.66 16.15 9.15
C ASN A 217 -2.57 14.77 8.44
N ILE A 218 -3.04 14.68 7.21
CA ILE A 218 -2.89 13.51 6.35
C ILE A 218 -1.84 13.81 5.30
N LYS A 219 -0.91 12.88 5.09
CA LYS A 219 0.03 12.93 3.97
C LYS A 219 -0.64 12.37 2.73
N ILE A 220 -0.90 13.23 1.75
CA ILE A 220 -1.45 12.82 0.46
C ILE A 220 -0.29 12.68 -0.53
N PRO A 221 0.03 11.47 -0.98
CA PRO A 221 1.07 11.27 -1.98
C PRO A 221 0.60 11.87 -3.31
N ILE A 222 1.45 12.70 -3.92
CA ILE A 222 1.17 13.33 -5.22
C ILE A 222 1.96 12.71 -6.35
N GLN A 223 3.14 12.16 -6.06
CA GLN A 223 3.96 11.46 -7.03
C GLN A 223 4.83 10.40 -6.38
N TYR A 224 5.02 9.30 -7.10
CA TYR A 224 6.08 8.33 -6.83
C TYR A 224 7.03 8.24 -8.03
N ASP A 225 8.32 8.27 -7.76
CA ASP A 225 9.38 7.97 -8.72
C ASP A 225 9.99 6.61 -8.35
N ILE A 226 9.76 5.62 -9.19
CA ILE A 226 10.26 4.26 -8.98
C ILE A 226 11.38 3.99 -9.96
N LYS A 227 12.59 3.73 -9.45
CA LYS A 227 13.77 3.41 -10.26
C LYS A 227 14.29 2.02 -9.96
N SER A 228 14.52 1.28 -11.00
CA SER A 228 15.24 0.01 -10.97
C SER A 228 16.37 0.02 -11.98
N LYS A 229 17.22 -1.02 -11.96
CA LYS A 229 18.29 -1.14 -12.97
C LYS A 229 17.80 -1.21 -14.41
N LYS A 230 16.56 -1.62 -14.64
CA LYS A 230 16.03 -1.90 -15.97
C LYS A 230 14.91 -0.99 -16.42
N PHE A 231 14.19 -0.39 -15.48
CA PHE A 231 13.06 0.49 -15.79
C PHE A 231 12.93 1.59 -14.75
N SER A 232 12.29 2.66 -15.17
CA SER A 232 11.81 3.70 -14.26
C SER A 232 10.33 3.92 -14.56
N ALA A 233 9.52 4.07 -13.53
CA ALA A 233 8.11 4.41 -13.65
C ALA A 233 7.80 5.59 -12.75
N LYS A 234 6.80 6.36 -13.13
CA LYS A 234 6.24 7.43 -12.31
C LYS A 234 4.77 7.17 -12.08
N LEU A 235 4.33 7.41 -10.87
CA LEU A 235 2.92 7.42 -10.52
C LEU A 235 2.56 8.86 -10.21
N TYR A 236 1.46 9.34 -10.79
CA TYR A 236 0.95 10.70 -10.58
C TYR A 236 -0.44 10.64 -10.00
N LEU A 237 -0.69 11.40 -8.94
CA LEU A 237 -2.04 11.61 -8.42
C LEU A 237 -2.87 12.35 -9.47
N LYS A 238 -4.05 11.82 -9.79
CA LYS A 238 -5.03 12.40 -10.75
C LYS A 238 -6.13 13.14 -10.02
N SER A 239 -6.62 12.55 -8.96
CA SER A 239 -7.67 13.13 -8.13
C SER A 239 -7.60 12.56 -6.73
N TYR A 240 -8.14 13.32 -5.77
CA TYR A 240 -8.39 12.87 -4.42
C TYR A 240 -9.68 13.46 -3.87
N GLU A 241 -10.34 12.71 -3.00
CA GLU A 241 -11.50 13.16 -2.23
C GLU A 241 -11.32 12.73 -0.77
N ILE A 242 -11.65 13.61 0.16
CA ILE A 242 -11.61 13.33 1.61
C ILE A 242 -12.95 13.77 2.19
N ASN A 243 -13.70 12.81 2.71
CA ASN A 243 -15.00 13.01 3.34
C ASN A 243 -14.88 12.64 4.84
N ASN A 244 -15.41 13.52 5.72
CA ASN A 244 -15.39 13.36 7.18
C ASN A 244 -16.79 13.10 7.72
#